data_4728c853775c0a9edafff2e8f2908c15
#
_entry.id   4728c853775c0a9edafff2e8f2908c15
#
_cell.length_a   1.000
_cell.length_b   1.000
_cell.length_c   1.000
_cell.angle_alpha   90.00
_cell.angle_beta   90.00
_cell.angle_gamma   90.00
#
_symmetry.space_group_name_H-M   'P 1'
#
loop_
_entity.id
_entity.type
_entity.pdbx_description
1 polymer ?
#
loop_
_entity_poly.entity_id
_entity_poly.type
_entity_poly.pdbx_seq_one_letter_code
_entity_poly.pdbx_strand_id
1 'polypeptide(L)'
;CRGLAYAHRKKDSRGRLLGIVHRDVNPKNIMIAKEGDVKLTDFGIAKALDLMYNQEGEVIAGKDEYLSPEQARCEVTDHRADLFCCGIIMSELMLGYNIFESAMPEKTIENILEMPLPNFSDIRPDIDDSLNLMMHTALKRPRDERYQSSEEMLTELESFMYEEGYGPTNEKLKAYIYDVFSDDGENAALRWHRGETKFAPE
;
A
#
# COMPACT_ATOMS: atom_id res chain seq x y z
N CYS A 1 -3.53 -5.62 -3.23
CA CYS A 1 -3.69 -5.54 -4.70
C CYS A 1 -4.92 -6.29 -5.22
N ARG A 2 -5.26 -7.56 -4.81
CA ARG A 2 -6.40 -8.33 -5.35
C ARG A 2 -7.75 -7.59 -5.28
N GLY A 3 -8.04 -6.91 -4.16
CA GLY A 3 -9.26 -6.09 -4.00
C GLY A 3 -9.33 -4.93 -4.99
N LEU A 4 -8.21 -4.24 -5.21
CA LEU A 4 -8.10 -3.16 -6.20
C LEU A 4 -8.25 -3.70 -7.62
N ALA A 5 -7.58 -4.81 -7.96
CA ALA A 5 -7.70 -5.45 -9.27
C ALA A 5 -9.17 -5.82 -9.60
N TYR A 6 -9.92 -6.30 -8.62
CA TYR A 6 -11.34 -6.55 -8.78
C TYR A 6 -12.14 -5.25 -9.02
N ALA A 7 -11.90 -4.21 -8.22
CA ALA A 7 -12.64 -2.95 -8.31
C ALA A 7 -12.34 -2.20 -9.61
N HIS A 8 -11.07 -2.06 -9.98
CA HIS A 8 -10.65 -1.34 -11.18
C HIS A 8 -11.19 -1.96 -12.47
N ARG A 9 -11.40 -3.30 -12.51
CA ARG A 9 -11.96 -4.03 -13.66
C ARG A 9 -13.48 -4.11 -13.66
N LYS A 10 -14.15 -3.63 -12.62
CA LYS A 10 -15.60 -3.77 -12.53
C LYS A 10 -16.30 -3.09 -13.69
N LYS A 11 -17.22 -3.81 -14.32
CA LYS A 11 -18.01 -3.36 -15.47
C LYS A 11 -19.49 -3.24 -15.12
N ASP A 12 -20.17 -2.35 -15.83
CA ASP A 12 -21.63 -2.24 -15.80
C ASP A 12 -22.30 -3.43 -16.57
N SER A 13 -23.63 -3.49 -16.57
CA SER A 13 -24.38 -4.50 -17.29
C SER A 13 -24.21 -4.47 -18.82
N ARG A 14 -23.62 -3.41 -19.35
CA ARG A 14 -23.32 -3.22 -20.78
C ARG A 14 -21.86 -3.53 -21.11
N GLY A 15 -21.07 -4.02 -20.13
CA GLY A 15 -19.66 -4.38 -20.30
C GLY A 15 -18.68 -3.19 -20.27
N ARG A 16 -19.12 -1.98 -19.93
CA ARG A 16 -18.26 -0.77 -19.84
C ARG A 16 -17.63 -0.71 -18.45
N LEU A 17 -16.34 -0.36 -18.38
CA LEU A 17 -15.65 -0.15 -17.11
C LEU A 17 -16.36 0.94 -16.30
N LEU A 18 -16.56 0.66 -15.01
CA LEU A 18 -17.15 1.62 -14.08
C LEU A 18 -16.18 2.74 -13.65
N GLY A 19 -14.88 2.57 -13.94
CA GLY A 19 -13.85 3.55 -13.56
C GLY A 19 -13.73 3.74 -12.05
N ILE A 20 -13.95 2.67 -11.26
CA ILE A 20 -13.85 2.73 -9.81
C ILE A 20 -12.39 2.97 -9.43
N VAL A 21 -12.15 3.99 -8.64
CA VAL A 21 -10.86 4.29 -8.01
C VAL A 21 -11.10 4.41 -6.51
N HIS A 22 -10.24 3.81 -5.70
CA HIS A 22 -10.43 3.81 -4.24
C HIS A 22 -10.16 5.18 -3.61
N ARG A 23 -9.08 5.84 -3.99
CA ARG A 23 -8.64 7.19 -3.59
C ARG A 23 -8.28 7.37 -2.11
N ASP A 24 -8.43 6.34 -1.29
CA ASP A 24 -8.12 6.35 0.15
C ASP A 24 -7.48 5.02 0.59
N VAL A 25 -6.53 4.52 -0.20
CA VAL A 25 -5.77 3.31 0.15
C VAL A 25 -4.76 3.67 1.23
N ASN A 26 -5.01 3.18 2.45
CA ASN A 26 -4.16 3.40 3.62
C ASN A 26 -4.33 2.23 4.61
N PRO A 27 -3.43 2.04 5.61
CA PRO A 27 -3.51 0.91 6.54
C PRO A 27 -4.82 0.83 7.33
N LYS A 28 -5.49 1.95 7.63
CA LYS A 28 -6.75 1.98 8.39
C LYS A 28 -7.92 1.37 7.61
N ASN A 29 -7.82 1.38 6.28
CA ASN A 29 -8.82 0.82 5.37
C ASN A 29 -8.47 -0.62 4.95
N ILE A 30 -7.41 -1.21 5.53
CA ILE A 30 -7.04 -2.61 5.33
C ILE A 30 -7.42 -3.40 6.57
N MET A 31 -8.46 -4.19 6.45
CA MET A 31 -8.94 -5.05 7.53
C MET A 31 -8.36 -6.43 7.41
N ILE A 32 -7.85 -6.96 8.51
CA ILE A 32 -7.32 -8.32 8.58
C ILE A 32 -8.21 -9.11 9.53
N ALA A 33 -8.90 -10.13 9.02
CA ALA A 33 -9.73 -11.02 9.82
C ALA A 33 -8.84 -12.01 10.59
N LYS A 34 -9.36 -12.53 11.71
CA LYS A 34 -8.65 -13.54 12.54
C LYS A 34 -8.34 -14.82 11.76
N GLU A 35 -9.09 -15.09 10.71
CA GLU A 35 -8.91 -16.23 9.81
C GLU A 35 -7.80 -16.00 8.75
N GLY A 36 -7.16 -14.83 8.77
CA GLY A 36 -6.10 -14.46 7.83
C GLY A 36 -6.60 -13.87 6.51
N ASP A 37 -7.89 -13.56 6.40
CA ASP A 37 -8.43 -12.84 5.24
C ASP A 37 -8.10 -11.36 5.30
N VAL A 38 -7.59 -10.80 4.20
CA VAL A 38 -7.29 -9.37 4.06
C VAL A 38 -8.33 -8.72 3.15
N LYS A 39 -8.98 -7.67 3.64
CA LYS A 39 -10.03 -6.93 2.93
C LYS A 39 -9.73 -5.45 2.90
N LEU A 40 -9.93 -4.84 1.73
CA LEU A 40 -9.90 -3.39 1.57
C LEU A 40 -11.32 -2.86 1.74
N THR A 41 -11.49 -1.85 2.59
CA THR A 41 -12.77 -1.23 2.96
C THR A 41 -12.75 0.27 2.62
N ASP A 42 -13.90 0.92 2.75
CA ASP A 42 -14.05 2.38 2.69
C ASP A 42 -13.49 3.00 1.40
N PHE A 43 -14.07 2.56 0.26
CA PHE A 43 -13.82 3.23 -1.01
C PHE A 43 -14.15 4.72 -0.88
N GLY A 44 -13.18 5.60 -1.16
CA GLY A 44 -13.21 7.03 -0.90
C GLY A 44 -14.22 7.82 -1.75
N ILE A 45 -15.49 7.41 -1.73
CA ILE A 45 -16.58 8.09 -2.46
C ILE A 45 -16.72 9.52 -1.98
N ALA A 46 -16.57 9.77 -0.67
CA ALA A 46 -16.61 11.12 -0.10
C ALA A 46 -15.46 11.98 -0.63
N LYS A 47 -14.24 11.47 -0.66
CA LYS A 47 -13.06 12.16 -1.23
C LYS A 47 -13.23 12.48 -2.72
N ALA A 48 -13.94 11.63 -3.46
CA ALA A 48 -14.25 11.92 -4.87
C ALA A 48 -15.19 13.13 -5.03
N LEU A 49 -16.13 13.29 -4.11
CA LEU A 49 -17.05 14.44 -4.08
C LEU A 49 -16.32 15.69 -3.59
N ASP A 50 -15.50 15.60 -2.56
CA ASP A 50 -14.72 16.74 -2.05
C ASP A 50 -13.73 17.28 -3.10
N LEU A 51 -13.04 16.41 -3.84
CA LEU A 51 -12.18 16.84 -4.96
C LEU A 51 -12.94 17.48 -6.11
N MET A 52 -14.23 17.15 -6.28
CA MET A 52 -15.10 17.80 -7.28
C MET A 52 -15.68 19.13 -6.80
N TYR A 53 -15.78 19.33 -5.46
CA TYR A 53 -16.38 20.54 -4.88
C TYR A 53 -15.35 21.53 -4.33
N ASN A 54 -14.14 21.08 -3.95
CA ASN A 54 -13.08 21.95 -3.44
C ASN A 54 -12.21 22.51 -4.59
N GLN A 55 -12.78 23.43 -5.37
CA GLN A 55 -12.00 24.33 -6.25
C GLN A 55 -11.29 25.45 -5.47
N GLU A 56 -11.42 25.50 -4.17
CA GLU A 56 -10.86 26.54 -3.29
C GLU A 56 -9.84 25.93 -2.32
N GLY A 57 -8.71 25.45 -2.81
CA GLY A 57 -7.43 25.39 -2.08
C GLY A 57 -7.37 25.01 -0.57
N GLU A 58 -8.43 24.40 -0.03
CA GLU A 58 -8.41 23.92 1.36
C GLU A 58 -7.63 22.60 1.44
N VAL A 59 -6.50 22.68 2.10
CA VAL A 59 -5.70 21.54 2.53
C VAL A 59 -6.61 20.62 3.36
N ILE A 60 -6.85 19.40 2.87
CA ILE A 60 -7.62 18.38 3.59
C ILE A 60 -6.75 17.97 4.79
N ALA A 61 -6.94 18.64 5.92
CA ALA A 61 -6.24 18.33 7.15
C ALA A 61 -6.60 16.91 7.62
N GLY A 62 -5.59 16.03 7.73
CA GLY A 62 -5.69 14.85 8.60
C GLY A 62 -5.28 13.48 8.09
N LYS A 63 -4.87 13.28 6.82
CA LYS A 63 -4.39 11.99 6.32
C LYS A 63 -3.43 12.10 5.12
N ASP A 64 -2.54 13.05 5.19
CA ASP A 64 -1.68 13.42 4.04
C ASP A 64 -0.57 12.40 3.74
N GLU A 65 -0.38 11.42 4.62
CA GLU A 65 0.74 10.46 4.60
C GLU A 65 0.62 9.39 3.49
N TYR A 66 -0.59 9.17 2.97
CA TYR A 66 -0.90 8.13 1.96
C TYR A 66 -1.54 8.74 0.71
N LEU A 67 -1.08 9.91 0.29
CA LEU A 67 -1.52 10.53 -0.95
C LEU A 67 -0.59 10.15 -2.10
N SER A 68 -1.17 10.01 -3.29
CA SER A 68 -0.37 10.01 -4.52
C SER A 68 0.07 11.44 -4.88
N PRO A 69 1.13 11.63 -5.69
CA PRO A 69 1.58 12.96 -6.12
C PRO A 69 0.48 13.79 -6.79
N GLU A 70 -0.37 13.18 -7.59
CA GLU A 70 -1.50 13.85 -8.23
C GLU A 70 -2.60 14.25 -7.23
N GLN A 71 -2.84 13.46 -6.18
CA GLN A 71 -3.73 13.85 -5.08
C GLN A 71 -3.14 15.02 -4.29
N ALA A 72 -1.85 14.96 -3.96
CA ALA A 72 -1.14 16.03 -3.27
C ALA A 72 -1.17 17.36 -4.05
N ARG A 73 -1.26 17.30 -5.39
CA ARG A 73 -1.41 18.48 -6.27
C ARG A 73 -2.85 18.85 -6.58
N CYS A 74 -3.84 18.16 -6.00
CA CYS A 74 -5.26 18.32 -6.34
C CYS A 74 -5.56 18.12 -7.84
N GLU A 75 -4.81 17.26 -8.51
CA GLU A 75 -5.00 16.91 -9.92
C GLU A 75 -6.02 15.78 -10.08
N VAL A 76 -6.52 15.59 -11.32
CA VAL A 76 -7.40 14.47 -11.65
C VAL A 76 -6.68 13.14 -11.43
N THR A 77 -7.27 12.26 -10.63
CA THR A 77 -6.74 10.96 -10.26
C THR A 77 -7.36 9.83 -11.08
N ASP A 78 -6.56 8.82 -11.41
CA ASP A 78 -7.00 7.54 -11.93
C ASP A 78 -6.60 6.39 -11.00
N HIS A 79 -6.85 5.15 -11.40
CA HIS A 79 -6.57 3.95 -10.60
C HIS A 79 -5.08 3.78 -10.23
N ARG A 80 -4.14 4.45 -10.94
CA ARG A 80 -2.70 4.40 -10.63
C ARG A 80 -2.35 5.21 -9.37
N ALA A 81 -3.25 6.08 -8.90
CA ALA A 81 -3.11 6.71 -7.60
C ALA A 81 -3.17 5.66 -6.47
N ASP A 82 -4.10 4.71 -6.57
CA ASP A 82 -4.20 3.61 -5.60
C ASP A 82 -2.95 2.73 -5.58
N LEU A 83 -2.28 2.56 -6.73
CA LEU A 83 -1.04 1.77 -6.84
C LEU A 83 0.15 2.48 -6.18
N PHE A 84 0.22 3.80 -6.27
CA PHE A 84 1.21 4.58 -5.52
C PHE A 84 1.02 4.42 -4.01
N CYS A 85 -0.22 4.53 -3.52
CA CYS A 85 -0.54 4.31 -2.11
C CYS A 85 -0.20 2.85 -1.67
N CYS A 86 -0.41 1.86 -2.53
CA CYS A 86 0.07 0.49 -2.28
C CYS A 86 1.60 0.43 -2.14
N GLY A 87 2.34 1.21 -2.94
CA GLY A 87 3.79 1.34 -2.83
C GLY A 87 4.22 1.92 -1.48
N ILE A 88 3.52 2.95 -0.99
CA ILE A 88 3.76 3.52 0.36
C ILE A 88 3.56 2.43 1.42
N ILE A 89 2.42 1.75 1.40
CA ILE A 89 2.11 0.70 2.38
C ILE A 89 3.13 -0.45 2.30
N MET A 90 3.54 -0.84 1.09
CA MET A 90 4.53 -1.89 0.92
C MET A 90 5.88 -1.49 1.54
N SER A 91 6.36 -0.27 1.28
CA SER A 91 7.60 0.23 1.88
C SER A 91 7.49 0.35 3.40
N GLU A 92 6.35 0.81 3.91
CA GLU A 92 6.10 0.91 5.35
C GLU A 92 6.08 -0.46 6.04
N LEU A 93 5.44 -1.47 5.44
CA LEU A 93 5.46 -2.85 5.96
C LEU A 93 6.88 -3.42 5.99
N MET A 94 7.71 -3.07 5.02
CA MET A 94 9.10 -3.52 4.98
C MET A 94 9.99 -2.78 5.98
N LEU A 95 9.83 -1.48 6.14
CA LEU A 95 10.71 -0.64 6.95
C LEU A 95 10.22 -0.43 8.39
N GLY A 96 8.90 -0.58 8.64
CA GLY A 96 8.27 -0.29 9.93
C GLY A 96 7.90 1.19 10.12
N TYR A 97 8.05 2.02 9.10
CA TYR A 97 7.66 3.44 9.10
C TYR A 97 7.36 3.93 7.68
N ASN A 98 6.49 4.94 7.57
CA ASN A 98 6.20 5.59 6.29
C ASN A 98 7.34 6.54 5.91
N ILE A 99 7.96 6.32 4.77
CA ILE A 99 9.14 7.08 4.29
C ILE A 99 8.84 8.56 4.02
N PHE A 100 7.58 8.92 3.76
CA PHE A 100 7.18 10.28 3.46
C PHE A 100 6.71 11.07 4.69
N GLU A 101 6.39 10.36 5.78
CA GLU A 101 5.84 10.96 6.99
C GLU A 101 6.77 12.00 7.60
N SER A 102 6.17 13.11 8.05
CA SER A 102 6.83 14.16 8.80
C SER A 102 5.89 14.70 9.88
N ALA A 103 6.44 15.26 10.95
CA ALA A 103 5.67 15.95 11.98
C ALA A 103 4.89 17.17 11.44
N MET A 104 5.29 17.71 10.29
CA MET A 104 4.64 18.83 9.61
C MET A 104 3.92 18.32 8.34
N PRO A 105 2.61 18.49 8.22
CA PRO A 105 1.84 18.03 7.04
C PRO A 105 2.39 18.56 5.72
N GLU A 106 2.79 19.84 5.67
CA GLU A 106 3.36 20.45 4.47
C GLU A 106 4.65 19.76 4.03
N LYS A 107 5.46 19.31 5.00
CA LYS A 107 6.70 18.58 4.72
C LYS A 107 6.42 17.16 4.24
N THR A 108 5.37 16.52 4.73
CA THR A 108 4.88 15.24 4.21
C THR A 108 4.49 15.36 2.73
N ILE A 109 3.73 16.40 2.38
CA ILE A 109 3.36 16.69 0.98
C ILE A 109 4.62 16.93 0.13
N GLU A 110 5.56 17.75 0.59
CA GLU A 110 6.83 18.00 -0.10
C GLU A 110 7.61 16.69 -0.31
N ASN A 111 7.68 15.83 0.71
CA ASN A 111 8.35 14.53 0.61
C ASN A 111 7.70 13.64 -0.46
N ILE A 112 6.38 13.55 -0.50
CA ILE A 112 5.65 12.80 -1.53
C ILE A 112 6.00 13.32 -2.93
N LEU A 113 6.07 14.64 -3.09
CA LEU A 113 6.28 15.27 -4.38
C LEU A 113 7.74 15.22 -4.86
N GLU A 114 8.70 15.36 -3.95
CA GLU A 114 10.08 15.71 -4.34
C GLU A 114 11.17 14.85 -3.71
N MET A 115 10.94 14.22 -2.54
CA MET A 115 11.98 13.48 -1.84
C MET A 115 12.54 12.34 -2.72
N PRO A 116 13.87 12.24 -2.93
CA PRO A 116 14.45 11.09 -3.61
C PRO A 116 14.11 9.80 -2.86
N LEU A 117 13.66 8.79 -3.59
CA LEU A 117 13.42 7.47 -2.99
C LEU A 117 14.76 6.87 -2.59
N PRO A 118 14.88 6.34 -1.36
CA PRO A 118 16.08 5.64 -0.94
C PRO A 118 16.21 4.32 -1.69
N ASN A 119 17.42 3.77 -1.75
CA ASN A 119 17.55 2.35 -2.04
C ASN A 119 17.13 1.58 -0.78
N PHE A 120 16.02 0.86 -0.84
CA PHE A 120 15.44 0.18 0.31
C PHE A 120 16.35 -0.93 0.85
N SER A 121 17.13 -1.58 -0.02
CA SER A 121 18.12 -2.59 0.37
C SER A 121 19.27 -2.01 1.23
N ASP A 122 19.59 -0.73 1.08
CA ASP A 122 20.61 -0.07 1.94
C ASP A 122 20.09 0.16 3.36
N ILE A 123 18.77 0.35 3.51
CA ILE A 123 18.13 0.54 4.82
C ILE A 123 17.91 -0.81 5.50
N ARG A 124 17.45 -1.79 4.74
CA ARG A 124 17.11 -3.12 5.20
C ARG A 124 17.66 -4.19 4.25
N PRO A 125 18.81 -4.80 4.58
CA PRO A 125 19.54 -5.69 3.66
C PRO A 125 18.82 -6.99 3.26
N ASP A 126 17.75 -7.38 3.93
CA ASP A 126 16.90 -8.51 3.55
C ASP A 126 15.85 -8.17 2.49
N ILE A 127 15.77 -6.91 2.05
CA ILE A 127 15.01 -6.51 0.88
C ILE A 127 15.87 -6.79 -0.34
N ASP A 128 15.47 -7.79 -1.14
CA ASP A 128 16.18 -8.13 -2.38
C ASP A 128 15.93 -7.10 -3.50
N ASP A 129 16.69 -7.23 -4.58
CA ASP A 129 16.62 -6.30 -5.72
C ASP A 129 15.26 -6.29 -6.40
N SER A 130 14.55 -7.44 -6.43
CA SER A 130 13.22 -7.55 -7.05
C SER A 130 12.20 -6.76 -6.25
N LEU A 131 12.17 -6.95 -4.92
CA LEU A 131 11.26 -6.22 -4.03
C LEU A 131 11.57 -4.72 -4.00
N ASN A 132 12.86 -4.37 -3.99
CA ASN A 132 13.31 -2.98 -4.11
C ASN A 132 12.81 -2.34 -5.41
N LEU A 133 12.93 -3.04 -6.54
CA LEU A 133 12.45 -2.56 -7.85
C LEU A 133 10.92 -2.39 -7.86
N MET A 134 10.16 -3.33 -7.30
CA MET A 134 8.71 -3.22 -7.19
C MET A 134 8.28 -1.98 -6.42
N MET A 135 8.90 -1.70 -5.27
CA MET A 135 8.63 -0.49 -4.49
C MET A 135 8.97 0.78 -5.28
N HIS A 136 10.13 0.81 -5.93
CA HIS A 136 10.51 1.94 -6.79
C HIS A 136 9.55 2.15 -7.95
N THR A 137 9.07 1.09 -8.59
CA THR A 137 8.11 1.16 -9.70
C THR A 137 6.76 1.71 -9.22
N ALA A 138 6.25 1.21 -8.10
CA ALA A 138 4.99 1.67 -7.54
C ALA A 138 5.05 3.15 -7.12
N LEU A 139 6.21 3.60 -6.59
CA LEU A 139 6.43 4.95 -6.07
C LEU A 139 6.96 5.95 -7.10
N LYS A 140 6.98 5.63 -8.39
CA LYS A 140 7.28 6.59 -9.45
C LYS A 140 6.29 7.76 -9.42
N ARG A 141 6.80 9.00 -9.51
CA ARG A 141 5.94 10.18 -9.51
C ARG A 141 5.18 10.38 -10.82
N PRO A 142 5.83 10.22 -12.01
CA PRO A 142 5.10 10.15 -13.27
C PRO A 142 4.20 8.91 -13.31
N ARG A 143 2.91 9.10 -13.59
CA ARG A 143 1.92 7.99 -13.61
C ARG A 143 2.22 6.93 -14.67
N ASP A 144 2.77 7.35 -15.79
CA ASP A 144 3.15 6.50 -16.93
C ASP A 144 4.40 5.65 -16.68
N GLU A 145 5.18 5.97 -15.64
CA GLU A 145 6.32 5.17 -15.20
C GLU A 145 5.97 4.17 -14.10
N ARG A 146 4.74 4.24 -13.53
CA ARG A 146 4.25 3.27 -12.51
C ARG A 146 3.73 2.01 -13.17
N TYR A 147 3.30 1.06 -12.34
CA TYR A 147 2.41 0.00 -12.79
C TYR A 147 1.20 0.59 -13.48
N GLN A 148 0.84 0.06 -14.64
CA GLN A 148 -0.27 0.57 -15.44
C GLN A 148 -1.60 -0.08 -15.05
N SER A 149 -1.58 -1.17 -14.30
CA SER A 149 -2.78 -1.81 -13.76
C SER A 149 -2.49 -2.50 -12.43
N SER A 150 -3.57 -2.71 -11.66
CA SER A 150 -3.48 -3.50 -10.42
C SER A 150 -3.14 -4.96 -10.69
N GLU A 151 -3.49 -5.48 -11.86
CA GLU A 151 -3.15 -6.82 -12.32
C GLU A 151 -1.66 -6.98 -12.57
N GLU A 152 -1.04 -5.98 -13.21
CA GLU A 152 0.39 -5.97 -13.45
C GLU A 152 1.16 -6.04 -12.12
N MET A 153 0.86 -5.12 -11.20
CA MET A 153 1.45 -5.12 -9.86
C MET A 153 1.17 -6.41 -9.09
N LEU A 154 -0.07 -6.94 -9.17
CA LEU A 154 -0.45 -8.18 -8.51
C LEU A 154 0.34 -9.37 -9.06
N THR A 155 0.48 -9.47 -10.38
CA THR A 155 1.20 -10.57 -11.03
C THR A 155 2.67 -10.59 -10.61
N GLU A 156 3.31 -9.43 -10.55
CA GLU A 156 4.70 -9.33 -10.15
C GLU A 156 4.88 -9.69 -8.66
N LEU A 157 4.01 -9.16 -7.79
CA LEU A 157 3.99 -9.53 -6.37
C LEU A 157 3.73 -11.03 -6.15
N GLU A 158 2.79 -11.63 -6.89
CA GLU A 158 2.51 -13.07 -6.80
C GLU A 158 3.71 -13.89 -7.31
N SER A 159 4.34 -13.49 -8.42
CA SER A 159 5.54 -14.14 -8.92
C SER A 159 6.66 -14.15 -7.87
N PHE A 160 6.92 -13.01 -7.25
CA PHE A 160 7.88 -12.88 -6.16
C PHE A 160 7.52 -13.77 -4.96
N MET A 161 6.28 -13.70 -4.48
CA MET A 161 5.84 -14.46 -3.30
C MET A 161 5.84 -15.99 -3.49
N TYR A 162 5.73 -16.46 -4.73
CA TYR A 162 5.64 -17.90 -5.04
C TYR A 162 6.88 -18.44 -5.75
N GLU A 163 7.96 -17.67 -5.86
CA GLU A 163 9.18 -18.05 -6.57
C GLU A 163 9.79 -19.34 -6.01
N GLU A 164 9.72 -19.54 -4.69
CA GLU A 164 10.17 -20.77 -4.02
C GLU A 164 9.09 -21.87 -3.92
N GLY A 165 7.95 -21.73 -4.61
CA GLY A 165 6.90 -22.74 -4.74
C GLY A 165 5.76 -22.61 -3.75
N TYR A 166 6.00 -22.33 -2.47
CA TYR A 166 4.97 -22.15 -1.44
C TYR A 166 4.95 -20.71 -0.91
N GLY A 167 4.05 -19.91 -1.42
CA GLY A 167 3.84 -18.54 -0.95
C GLY A 167 3.11 -18.44 0.39
N PRO A 168 2.88 -17.20 0.87
CA PRO A 168 2.10 -16.93 2.06
C PRO A 168 0.64 -17.38 1.86
N THR A 169 0.08 -18.03 2.89
CA THR A 169 -1.31 -18.48 2.91
C THR A 169 -2.09 -17.76 4.00
N ASN A 170 -3.44 -17.77 3.90
CA ASN A 170 -4.28 -17.26 4.98
C ASN A 170 -3.99 -17.97 6.32
N GLU A 171 -3.67 -19.26 6.29
CA GLU A 171 -3.30 -20.01 7.51
C GLU A 171 -2.00 -19.49 8.15
N LYS A 172 -0.98 -19.13 7.36
CA LYS A 172 0.23 -18.51 7.88
C LYS A 172 -0.05 -17.13 8.49
N LEU A 173 -0.87 -16.32 7.82
CA LEU A 173 -1.25 -15.01 8.36
C LEU A 173 -2.11 -15.15 9.62
N LYS A 174 -3.06 -16.10 9.66
CA LYS A 174 -3.85 -16.42 10.85
C LYS A 174 -2.97 -16.81 12.03
N ALA A 175 -1.99 -17.70 11.82
CA ALA A 175 -1.05 -18.11 12.85
C ALA A 175 -0.25 -16.90 13.38
N TYR A 176 0.26 -16.05 12.49
CA TYR A 176 0.96 -14.83 12.85
C TYR A 176 0.08 -13.87 13.69
N ILE A 177 -1.17 -13.64 13.26
CA ILE A 177 -2.13 -12.79 14.00
C ILE A 177 -2.37 -13.38 15.40
N TYR A 178 -2.56 -14.69 15.48
CA TYR A 178 -2.77 -15.35 16.77
C TYR A 178 -1.57 -15.17 17.70
N ASP A 179 -0.35 -15.31 17.19
CA ASP A 179 0.87 -15.11 17.96
C ASP A 179 1.03 -13.66 18.44
N VAL A 180 0.70 -12.68 17.58
CA VAL A 180 0.80 -11.24 17.91
C VAL A 180 -0.24 -10.81 18.95
N PHE A 181 -1.45 -11.37 18.91
CA PHE A 181 -2.57 -10.97 19.78
C PHE A 181 -2.89 -11.99 20.87
N SER A 182 -2.07 -13.05 21.07
CA SER A 182 -2.13 -13.88 22.28
C SER A 182 -1.65 -13.09 23.50
N ASP A 183 -1.98 -13.56 24.71
CA ASP A 183 -1.61 -12.86 25.97
C ASP A 183 -0.08 -12.63 26.12
N ASP A 184 0.75 -13.39 25.36
CA ASP A 184 2.19 -13.15 25.20
C ASP A 184 2.53 -12.18 24.04
N GLY A 185 1.55 -11.61 23.37
CA GLY A 185 1.68 -10.88 22.12
C GLY A 185 2.49 -9.58 22.18
N GLU A 186 2.54 -8.88 23.32
CA GLU A 186 3.45 -7.74 23.50
C GLU A 186 4.91 -8.15 23.30
N ASN A 187 5.29 -9.34 23.75
CA ASN A 187 6.61 -9.89 23.56
C ASN A 187 6.87 -10.40 22.13
N ALA A 188 5.83 -10.91 21.45
CA ALA A 188 5.95 -11.39 20.08
C ALA A 188 6.16 -10.23 19.08
N ALA A 189 5.41 -9.15 19.20
CA ALA A 189 5.59 -7.95 18.39
C ALA A 189 6.98 -7.31 18.58
N LEU A 190 7.48 -7.28 19.82
CA LEU A 190 8.83 -6.80 20.15
C LEU A 190 9.93 -7.73 19.63
N ARG A 191 9.69 -9.04 19.57
CA ARG A 191 10.62 -10.03 18.98
C ARG A 191 10.71 -9.87 17.46
N TRP A 192 9.59 -9.59 16.81
CA TRP A 192 9.56 -9.38 15.36
C TRP A 192 10.35 -8.13 14.96
N HIS A 193 10.17 -7.02 15.67
CA HIS A 193 10.95 -5.80 15.47
C HIS A 193 12.45 -5.97 15.74
N ARG A 194 12.84 -6.98 16.54
CA ARG A 194 14.24 -7.30 16.83
C ARG A 194 14.84 -8.38 15.92
N GLY A 195 14.08 -8.90 14.96
CA GLY A 195 14.53 -9.98 14.09
C GLY A 195 14.73 -11.33 14.81
N GLU A 196 14.13 -11.51 16.00
CA GLU A 196 14.31 -12.68 16.85
C GLU A 196 13.34 -13.82 16.52
N THR A 197 12.33 -13.59 15.68
CA THR A 197 11.42 -14.63 15.20
C THR A 197 11.96 -15.28 13.93
N LYS A 198 12.59 -16.43 14.11
CA LYS A 198 12.88 -17.34 13.01
C LYS A 198 11.59 -18.03 12.60
N PHE A 199 11.06 -17.71 11.43
CA PHE A 199 10.30 -18.69 10.68
C PHE A 199 11.31 -19.74 10.22
N ALA A 200 11.48 -20.80 11.01
CA ALA A 200 12.14 -22.00 10.54
C ALA A 200 11.13 -22.71 9.61
N PRO A 201 11.46 -22.98 8.35
CA PRO A 201 10.73 -23.97 7.59
C PRO A 201 11.05 -25.34 8.18
N GLU A 202 10.04 -26.09 8.63
CA GLU A 202 10.12 -27.55 8.73
C GLU A 202 9.93 -28.17 7.35
#